data_95075a0c6db68f58345c19f1d9b1ff1d
#
_entry.id   95075a0c6db68f58345c19f1d9b1ff1d
#
_cell.length_a   1.000
_cell.length_b   1.000
_cell.length_c   1.000
_cell.angle_alpha   90.00
_cell.angle_beta   90.00
_cell.angle_gamma   90.00
#
_symmetry.space_group_name_H-M   'P 1'
#
loop_
_entity.id
_entity.type
_entity.pdbx_description
1 polymer ?
#
loop_
_entity_poly.entity_id
_entity_poly.type
_entity_poly.pdbx_seq_one_letter_code
_entity_poly.pdbx_strand_id
1 'polypeptide(L)' 'MGVVLTCKDRLIHYYEKFGFVNEGLTAKSTHGGAEWYQMRLYLLEE' A
#
# COMPACT_ATOMS: atom_id res chain seq x y z
N MET A 1 -5.80 11.47 -10.83
CA MET A 1 -5.34 10.12 -11.20
C MET A 1 -4.42 9.58 -10.13
N GLY A 2 -4.38 8.30 -9.96
CA GLY A 2 -3.56 7.73 -8.93
C GLY A 2 -3.14 6.30 -9.24
N VAL A 3 -2.22 5.80 -8.43
CA VAL A 3 -1.74 4.44 -8.55
C VAL A 3 -2.04 3.72 -7.25
N VAL A 4 -2.60 2.53 -7.35
CA VAL A 4 -2.92 1.73 -6.18
C VAL A 4 -2.16 0.41 -6.28
N LEU A 5 -1.59 0.01 -5.15
CA LEU A 5 -0.93 -1.28 -5.07
C LEU A 5 -1.14 -1.86 -3.70
N THR A 6 -0.85 -3.14 -3.55
CA THR A 6 -0.83 -3.77 -2.24
C THR A 6 0.57 -4.26 -1.96
N CYS A 7 0.94 -4.23 -0.68
CA CYS A 7 2.27 -4.66 -0.28
C CYS A 7 2.22 -5.22 1.12
N LYS A 8 3.29 -5.91 1.49
CA LYS A 8 3.43 -6.43 2.84
C LYS A 8 3.85 -5.29 3.77
N ASP A 9 3.63 -5.52 5.07
CA ASP A 9 3.89 -4.48 6.05
C ASP A 9 5.32 -3.96 6.01
N ARG A 10 6.28 -4.81 5.75
CA ARG A 10 7.69 -4.40 5.75
C ARG A 10 8.02 -3.49 4.57
N LEU A 11 7.14 -3.43 3.57
CA LEU A 11 7.38 -2.59 2.41
C LEU A 11 6.67 -1.26 2.49
N ILE A 12 5.88 -1.04 3.53
CA ILE A 12 5.12 0.20 3.66
C ILE A 12 6.05 1.41 3.65
N HIS A 13 7.11 1.37 4.45
CA HIS A 13 8.02 2.49 4.51
C HIS A 13 8.70 2.74 3.17
N TYR A 14 8.99 1.67 2.46
CA TYR A 14 9.63 1.79 1.15
C TYR A 14 8.74 2.61 0.21
N TYR A 15 7.47 2.27 0.16
CA TYR A 15 6.56 2.98 -0.73
C TYR A 15 6.23 4.38 -0.23
N GLU A 16 6.22 4.57 1.08
CA GLU A 16 5.96 5.89 1.62
C GLU A 16 7.02 6.90 1.18
N LYS A 17 8.23 6.44 0.92
CA LYS A 17 9.28 7.31 0.42
C LYS A 17 8.94 7.91 -0.92
N PHE A 18 8.11 7.25 -1.68
CA PHE A 18 7.73 7.71 -3.00
C PHE A 18 6.43 8.51 -2.98
N GLY A 19 5.86 8.72 -1.82
CA GLY A 19 4.65 9.50 -1.71
C GLY A 19 3.38 8.68 -1.59
N PHE A 20 3.50 7.37 -1.50
CA PHE A 20 2.32 6.53 -1.31
C PHE A 20 1.76 6.71 0.09
N VAL A 21 0.44 6.63 0.18
CA VAL A 21 -0.27 6.73 1.44
C VAL A 21 -0.78 5.34 1.82
N ASN A 22 -0.54 4.96 3.06
CA ASN A 22 -1.01 3.69 3.59
C ASN A 22 -2.50 3.81 3.90
N GLU A 23 -3.31 3.07 3.16
CA GLU A 23 -4.76 3.12 3.34
C GLU A 23 -5.27 2.01 4.24
N GLY A 24 -4.37 1.21 4.77
CA GLY A 24 -4.75 0.23 5.76
C GLY A 24 -4.72 -1.19 5.23
N LEU A 25 -5.12 -2.09 6.11
CA LEU A 25 -5.14 -3.51 5.80
C LEU A 25 -6.25 -3.80 4.79
N THR A 26 -5.87 -4.40 3.68
CA THR A 26 -6.84 -4.67 2.64
C THR A 26 -7.12 -6.16 2.47
N ALA A 27 -6.20 -7.01 2.89
CA ALA A 27 -6.40 -8.44 2.80
C ALA A 27 -5.67 -9.11 3.95
N LYS A 28 -6.31 -10.11 4.52
CA LYS A 28 -5.73 -10.83 5.63
C LYS A 28 -5.79 -12.30 5.31
N SER A 29 -4.62 -12.93 5.29
CA SER A 29 -4.56 -14.34 4.98
C SER A 29 -5.09 -15.15 6.14
N THR A 30 -5.88 -16.17 5.84
CA THR A 30 -6.39 -17.06 6.86
C THR A 30 -5.55 -18.30 7.04
N HIS A 31 -4.48 -18.43 6.25
CA HIS A 31 -3.65 -19.63 6.30
C HIS A 31 -2.20 -19.28 6.63
N GLY A 32 -2.03 -18.48 7.66
CA GLY A 32 -0.68 -18.15 8.10
C GLY A 32 0.11 -17.35 7.13
N GLY A 33 -0.54 -16.75 6.17
CA GLY A 33 0.13 -15.94 5.20
C GLY A 33 0.32 -14.51 5.66
N ALA A 34 0.68 -13.68 4.73
CA ALA A 34 1.00 -12.30 5.01
C ALA A 34 -0.25 -11.44 5.00
N GLU A 35 -0.18 -10.35 5.73
CA GLU A 35 -1.18 -9.32 5.67
C GLU A 35 -0.77 -8.34 4.58
N TRP A 36 -1.74 -7.90 3.81
CA TRP A 36 -1.48 -7.00 2.69
C TRP A 36 -2.10 -5.66 2.98
N TYR A 37 -1.35 -4.61 2.72
CA TYR A 37 -1.79 -3.23 2.94
C TYR A 37 -1.94 -2.54 1.61
N GLN A 38 -2.97 -1.73 1.50
CA GLN A 38 -3.21 -0.96 0.29
C GLN A 38 -2.49 0.37 0.37
N MET A 39 -1.73 0.66 -0.66
CA MET A 39 -1.01 1.91 -0.77
C MET A 39 -1.53 2.66 -1.98
N ARG A 40 -1.68 3.95 -1.85
CA ARG A 40 -2.20 4.78 -2.94
C ARG A 40 -1.29 5.98 -3.15
N LEU A 41 -0.98 6.23 -4.39
CA LEU A 41 -0.22 7.41 -4.77
C LEU A 41 -1.15 8.35 -5.51
N TYR A 42 -1.29 9.56 -5.00
CA TYR A 42 -2.12 10.57 -5.63
C TYR A 42 -1.24 11.41 -6.53
N LEU A 43 -1.62 11.49 -7.80
CA LEU A 43 -0.86 12.25 -8.77
C LEU A 43 -1.54 13.59 -8.98
N LEU A 44 -0.76 14.65 -8.88
CA LEU A 44 -1.26 15.98 -9.14
C LEU A 44 -1.13 16.28 -10.62
N GLU A 45 -2.22 16.77 -11.18
CA GLU A 45 -2.22 17.16 -12.58
C GLU A 45 -2.55 18.63 -12.65
N GLU A 46 -1.79 19.32 -13.47
CA GLU A 46 -2.03 20.73 -13.65
C GLU A 46 -2.34 21.08 -15.07
#